data_d68f84ff6a990e0c7593d43c21b6fa2f
#
_entry.id   d68f84ff6a990e0c7593d43c21b6fa2f
#
_cell.length_a   1.000
_cell.length_b   1.000
_cell.length_c   1.000
_cell.angle_alpha   90.00
_cell.angle_beta   90.00
_cell.angle_gamma   90.00
#
_symmetry.space_group_name_H-M   'P 1'
#
loop_
_entity.id
_entity.type
_entity.pdbx_description
1 polymer ?
#
loop_
_entity_poly.entity_id
_entity_poly.type
_entity_poly.pdbx_seq_one_letter_code
_entity_poly.pdbx_strand_id
1 'polypeptide(L)'
;REKQHLYYRSGGTVKDTANFLKSQIGNYYFKTNKFQAETKVDVTNKDGSTLVSDHLDYYTSSGIADLFGPSTITNVENKIYTEKGSHNSKTNISHFIKNSIIYYSDRIVKGDSLYYNKNTDFASATGNIEIIDTVNASIIKGGYAELFKLKDSMFITDEAVAISEVVENDSIYIHGDTLLITGKLEER
;
A
#
# COMPACT_ATOMS: atom_id res chain seq x y z
N ARG A 1 1.89 0.73 42.41
CA ARG A 1 1.08 1.29 41.30
C ARG A 1 1.68 0.77 40.01
N GLU A 2 0.95 -0.04 39.24
CA GLU A 2 1.38 -0.47 37.92
C GLU A 2 1.47 0.76 37.00
N LYS A 3 2.61 0.92 36.34
CA LYS A 3 2.77 1.96 35.32
C LYS A 3 1.89 1.57 34.12
N GLN A 4 0.84 2.34 33.88
CA GLN A 4 -0.10 2.06 32.79
C GLN A 4 0.35 2.64 31.43
N HIS A 5 1.37 3.48 31.42
CA HIS A 5 1.77 4.27 30.24
C HIS A 5 3.22 4.74 30.34
N LEU A 6 3.97 4.59 29.25
CA LEU A 6 5.28 5.22 29.01
C LEU A 6 5.16 6.21 27.88
N TYR A 7 5.91 7.31 27.93
CA TYR A 7 5.86 8.30 26.86
C TYR A 7 7.15 9.11 26.75
N TYR A 8 7.36 9.70 25.57
CA TYR A 8 8.31 10.77 25.32
C TYR A 8 7.68 11.88 24.48
N ARG A 9 8.21 13.12 24.55
CA ARG A 9 7.63 14.32 23.92
C ARG A 9 8.63 15.16 23.10
N SER A 10 9.92 14.89 23.20
CA SER A 10 10.97 15.71 22.57
C SER A 10 11.86 14.89 21.64
N GLY A 11 11.26 13.93 20.97
CA GLY A 11 11.96 12.96 20.16
C GLY A 11 12.39 11.72 20.93
N GLY A 12 12.27 10.58 20.30
CA GLY A 12 12.64 9.28 20.85
C GLY A 12 12.78 8.22 19.80
N THR A 13 13.31 7.08 20.20
CA THR A 13 13.48 5.91 19.37
C THR A 13 12.94 4.68 20.08
N VAL A 14 12.35 3.79 19.29
CA VAL A 14 11.94 2.45 19.72
C VAL A 14 12.62 1.45 18.81
N LYS A 15 13.24 0.45 19.40
CA LYS A 15 13.94 -0.60 18.66
C LYS A 15 13.49 -1.96 19.16
N ASP A 16 13.16 -2.85 18.24
CA ASP A 16 13.01 -4.27 18.49
C ASP A 16 13.96 -5.09 17.61
N THR A 17 13.74 -6.39 17.48
CA THR A 17 14.59 -7.28 16.67
C THR A 17 14.48 -7.08 15.16
N ALA A 18 13.40 -6.47 14.69
CA ALA A 18 13.05 -6.34 13.29
C ALA A 18 12.91 -4.88 12.82
N ASN A 19 12.65 -3.94 13.76
CA ASN A 19 12.27 -2.60 13.41
C ASN A 19 13.04 -1.57 14.23
N PHE A 20 13.31 -0.42 13.60
CA PHE A 20 13.82 0.78 14.25
C PHE A 20 12.87 1.94 13.93
N LEU A 21 12.28 2.54 14.97
CA LEU A 21 11.31 3.63 14.83
C LEU A 21 11.86 4.89 15.49
N LYS A 22 11.68 6.03 14.84
CA LYS A 22 11.88 7.38 15.37
C LYS A 22 10.57 8.16 15.28
N SER A 23 10.30 9.02 16.27
CA SER A 23 9.23 10.01 16.21
C SER A 23 9.46 11.15 17.19
N GLN A 24 8.72 12.25 17.06
CA GLN A 24 8.79 13.36 18.04
C GLN A 24 8.03 13.00 19.32
N ILE A 25 6.90 12.32 19.20
CA ILE A 25 6.02 11.94 20.28
C ILE A 25 5.83 10.43 20.23
N GLY A 26 5.95 9.76 21.36
CA GLY A 26 5.68 8.34 21.50
C GLY A 26 4.95 8.03 22.79
N ASN A 27 3.99 7.12 22.72
CA ASN A 27 3.21 6.63 23.86
C ASN A 27 3.12 5.10 23.78
N TYR A 28 3.45 4.43 24.88
CA TYR A 28 3.22 2.99 24.98
C TYR A 28 2.20 2.69 26.09
N TYR A 29 1.12 2.03 25.71
CA TYR A 29 0.00 1.67 26.57
C TYR A 29 0.09 0.18 26.93
N PHE A 30 0.50 -0.14 28.14
CA PHE A 30 0.71 -1.53 28.59
C PHE A 30 -0.58 -2.38 28.55
N LYS A 31 -1.72 -1.78 28.88
CA LYS A 31 -3.01 -2.49 28.92
C LYS A 31 -3.44 -3.00 27.54
N THR A 32 -3.15 -2.27 26.49
CA THR A 32 -3.56 -2.58 25.12
C THR A 32 -2.40 -3.08 24.26
N ASN A 33 -1.18 -3.13 24.79
CA ASN A 33 0.04 -3.41 24.04
C ASN A 33 0.17 -2.55 22.77
N LYS A 34 -0.30 -1.28 22.87
CA LYS A 34 -0.27 -0.32 21.76
C LYS A 34 0.89 0.65 21.92
N PHE A 35 1.68 0.80 20.88
CA PHE A 35 2.61 1.90 20.71
C PHE A 35 2.03 2.90 19.72
N GLN A 36 1.94 4.16 20.11
CA GLN A 36 1.49 5.26 19.29
C GLN A 36 2.67 6.20 19.04
N ALA A 37 2.96 6.47 17.78
CA ALA A 37 3.99 7.40 17.35
C ALA A 37 3.36 8.53 16.55
N GLU A 38 3.76 9.77 16.86
CA GLU A 38 3.21 10.96 16.24
C GLU A 38 4.34 11.92 15.84
N THR A 39 4.11 12.62 14.75
CA THR A 39 4.96 13.68 14.21
C THR A 39 6.34 13.16 13.78
N LYS A 40 6.61 13.22 12.49
CA LYS A 40 7.87 12.76 11.88
C LYS A 40 8.17 11.30 12.24
N VAL A 41 7.18 10.46 12.07
CA VAL A 41 7.35 9.01 12.26
C VAL A 41 8.18 8.47 11.12
N ASP A 42 9.28 7.79 11.45
CA ASP A 42 10.20 7.16 10.52
C ASP A 42 10.50 5.75 11.05
N VAL A 43 10.12 4.74 10.27
CA VAL A 43 10.37 3.34 10.60
C VAL A 43 11.27 2.74 9.54
N THR A 44 12.33 2.08 9.98
CA THR A 44 13.19 1.27 9.12
C THR A 44 13.12 -0.17 9.58
N ASN A 45 12.75 -1.06 8.67
CA ASN A 45 12.68 -2.49 8.92
C ASN A 45 14.01 -3.18 8.57
N LYS A 46 14.22 -4.37 9.12
CA LYS A 46 15.43 -5.17 8.88
C LYS A 46 15.65 -5.55 7.42
N ASP A 47 14.58 -5.68 6.65
CA ASP A 47 14.62 -5.95 5.20
C ASP A 47 14.97 -4.71 4.35
N GLY A 48 15.21 -3.57 4.98
CA GLY A 48 15.52 -2.29 4.33
C GLY A 48 14.29 -1.50 3.91
N SER A 49 13.08 -2.01 4.12
CA SER A 49 11.87 -1.25 3.85
C SER A 49 11.71 -0.11 4.86
N THR A 50 11.13 0.99 4.41
CA THR A 50 10.92 2.20 5.22
C THR A 50 9.47 2.62 5.21
N LEU A 51 9.02 3.21 6.33
CA LEU A 51 7.73 3.87 6.45
C LEU A 51 7.95 5.27 7.04
N VAL A 52 7.45 6.28 6.33
CA VAL A 52 7.34 7.65 6.84
C VAL A 52 5.87 7.98 6.99
N SER A 53 5.47 8.52 8.14
CA SER A 53 4.08 8.84 8.45
C SER A 53 3.96 10.02 9.39
N ASP A 54 2.78 10.63 9.45
CA ASP A 54 2.46 11.63 10.47
C ASP A 54 2.06 10.97 11.80
N HIS A 55 1.34 9.83 11.72
CA HIS A 55 0.88 9.10 12.89
C HIS A 55 0.80 7.59 12.59
N LEU A 56 1.32 6.81 13.52
CA LEU A 56 1.32 5.35 13.50
C LEU A 56 0.83 4.81 14.84
N ASP A 57 -0.19 3.96 14.82
CA ASP A 57 -0.58 3.10 15.95
C ASP A 57 -0.12 1.66 15.67
N TYR A 58 0.74 1.13 16.50
CA TYR A 58 1.24 -0.25 16.38
C TYR A 58 0.81 -1.11 17.55
N TYR A 59 0.10 -2.19 17.27
CA TYR A 59 -0.37 -3.17 18.24
C TYR A 59 0.59 -4.35 18.28
N THR A 60 1.49 -4.38 19.26
CA THR A 60 2.57 -5.37 19.34
C THR A 60 2.08 -6.81 19.49
N SER A 61 0.90 -7.01 20.08
CA SER A 61 0.29 -8.34 20.26
C SER A 61 -0.29 -8.90 18.96
N SER A 62 -0.93 -8.08 18.12
CA SER A 62 -1.54 -8.51 16.84
C SER A 62 -0.62 -8.34 15.65
N GLY A 63 0.40 -7.48 15.73
CA GLY A 63 1.27 -7.11 14.63
C GLY A 63 0.62 -6.14 13.64
N ILE A 64 -0.48 -5.48 14.04
CA ILE A 64 -1.19 -4.50 13.21
C ILE A 64 -0.55 -3.13 13.40
N ALA A 65 -0.25 -2.49 12.28
CA ALA A 65 0.16 -1.10 12.19
C ALA A 65 -0.92 -0.31 11.44
N ASP A 66 -1.56 0.64 12.13
CA ASP A 66 -2.53 1.56 11.53
C ASP A 66 -1.87 2.91 11.25
N LEU A 67 -2.04 3.40 10.04
CA LEU A 67 -1.49 4.64 9.51
C LEU A 67 -2.55 5.72 9.42
N PHE A 68 -2.23 6.92 9.86
CA PHE A 68 -3.11 8.08 9.81
C PHE A 68 -2.36 9.31 9.32
N GLY A 69 -2.97 10.04 8.35
CA GLY A 69 -2.34 11.14 7.65
C GLY A 69 -1.38 10.67 6.54
N PRO A 70 -0.74 11.61 5.85
CA PRO A 70 0.20 11.31 4.77
C PRO A 70 1.25 10.29 5.19
N SER A 71 1.25 9.17 4.53
CA SER A 71 2.15 8.04 4.81
C SER A 71 2.76 7.51 3.53
N THR A 72 4.06 7.22 3.56
CA THR A 72 4.79 6.63 2.44
C THR A 72 5.52 5.39 2.90
N ILE A 73 5.26 4.27 2.25
CA ILE A 73 5.96 3.00 2.44
C ILE A 73 6.85 2.78 1.22
N THR A 74 8.11 2.50 1.43
CA THR A 74 9.07 2.22 0.35
C THR A 74 9.79 0.91 0.62
N ASN A 75 9.83 0.05 -0.37
CA ASN A 75 10.65 -1.15 -0.38
C ASN A 75 11.35 -1.29 -1.74
N VAL A 76 12.04 -2.41 -1.99
CA VAL A 76 12.80 -2.64 -3.23
C VAL A 76 11.91 -2.63 -4.48
N GLU A 77 10.66 -3.09 -4.36
CA GLU A 77 9.75 -3.30 -5.48
C GLU A 77 8.73 -2.17 -5.64
N ASN A 78 8.32 -1.55 -4.51
CA ASN A 78 7.16 -0.68 -4.46
C ASN A 78 7.43 0.61 -3.69
N LYS A 79 6.74 1.67 -4.12
CA LYS A 79 6.49 2.86 -3.29
C LYS A 79 4.98 3.04 -3.17
N ILE A 80 4.49 3.13 -1.95
CA ILE A 80 3.05 3.25 -1.64
C ILE A 80 2.83 4.56 -0.92
N TYR A 81 1.89 5.36 -1.39
CA TYR A 81 1.36 6.52 -0.68
C TYR A 81 -0.06 6.21 -0.21
N THR A 82 -0.41 6.64 0.98
CA THR A 82 -1.78 6.59 1.51
C THR A 82 -1.97 7.63 2.60
N GLU A 83 -3.20 8.09 2.80
CA GLU A 83 -3.57 8.94 3.94
C GLU A 83 -4.25 8.16 5.06
N LYS A 84 -4.62 6.92 4.81
CA LYS A 84 -5.13 5.99 5.83
C LYS A 84 -4.91 4.56 5.37
N GLY A 85 -4.35 3.72 6.21
CA GLY A 85 -4.12 2.33 5.88
C GLY A 85 -3.79 1.49 7.09
N SER A 86 -3.72 0.19 6.88
CA SER A 86 -3.24 -0.76 7.87
C SER A 86 -2.37 -1.83 7.23
N HIS A 87 -1.42 -2.32 7.99
CA HIS A 87 -0.60 -3.47 7.64
C HIS A 87 -0.52 -4.44 8.81
N ASN A 88 -0.72 -5.71 8.55
CA ASN A 88 -0.54 -6.75 9.56
C ASN A 88 0.73 -7.55 9.25
N SER A 89 1.76 -7.37 10.06
CA SER A 89 3.07 -8.01 9.89
C SER A 89 3.07 -9.54 10.12
N LYS A 90 2.04 -10.09 10.78
CA LYS A 90 1.90 -11.54 11.00
C LYS A 90 1.22 -12.25 9.83
N THR A 91 0.27 -11.58 9.18
CA THR A 91 -0.47 -12.12 8.04
C THR A 91 0.04 -11.61 6.70
N ASN A 92 0.94 -10.62 6.69
CA ASN A 92 1.43 -9.94 5.49
C ASN A 92 0.31 -9.35 4.61
N ILE A 93 -0.76 -8.88 5.25
CA ILE A 93 -1.91 -8.26 4.58
C ILE A 93 -1.86 -6.76 4.81
N SER A 94 -2.04 -5.99 3.74
CA SER A 94 -2.14 -4.53 3.75
C SER A 94 -3.46 -4.08 3.18
N HIS A 95 -3.98 -2.98 3.73
CA HIS A 95 -5.20 -2.32 3.27
C HIS A 95 -5.01 -0.81 3.31
N PHE A 96 -5.20 -0.13 2.18
CA PHE A 96 -5.01 1.30 2.02
C PHE A 96 -6.31 1.91 1.51
N ILE A 97 -6.86 2.90 2.22
CA ILE A 97 -8.23 3.37 2.06
C ILE A 97 -8.31 4.90 2.05
N LYS A 98 -7.54 5.63 1.52
CA LYS A 98 -7.73 7.07 1.29
C LYS A 98 -6.58 7.63 0.47
N ASN A 99 -6.90 8.17 -0.69
CA ASN A 99 -5.94 8.77 -1.60
C ASN A 99 -4.72 7.86 -1.83
N SER A 100 -4.99 6.56 -2.05
CA SER A 100 -3.92 5.56 -2.09
C SER A 100 -3.39 5.40 -3.50
N ILE A 101 -2.05 5.39 -3.60
CA ILE A 101 -1.33 5.23 -4.87
C ILE A 101 -0.21 4.22 -4.66
N ILE A 102 -0.13 3.22 -5.53
CA ILE A 102 0.96 2.24 -5.56
C ILE A 102 1.76 2.48 -6.83
N TYR A 103 3.06 2.72 -6.67
CA TYR A 103 4.04 2.72 -7.75
C TYR A 103 4.74 1.37 -7.73
N TYR A 104 4.57 0.59 -8.77
CA TYR A 104 5.12 -0.75 -8.90
C TYR A 104 5.71 -0.94 -10.29
N SER A 105 7.07 -1.07 -10.38
CA SER A 105 7.77 -1.15 -11.65
C SER A 105 7.35 0.01 -12.58
N ASP A 106 6.76 -0.31 -13.68
CA ASP A 106 6.27 0.57 -14.75
C ASP A 106 4.77 0.93 -14.60
N ARG A 107 4.14 0.55 -13.49
CA ARG A 107 2.69 0.76 -13.26
C ARG A 107 2.43 1.68 -12.08
N ILE A 108 1.39 2.51 -12.24
CA ILE A 108 0.84 3.33 -11.16
C ILE A 108 -0.61 2.89 -10.96
N VAL A 109 -0.93 2.45 -9.75
CA VAL A 109 -2.28 1.98 -9.39
C VAL A 109 -2.91 2.94 -8.40
N LYS A 110 -4.08 3.45 -8.71
CA LYS A 110 -4.89 4.31 -7.85
C LYS A 110 -6.26 3.67 -7.62
N GLY A 111 -6.88 3.96 -6.49
CA GLY A 111 -8.22 3.52 -6.14
C GLY A 111 -8.64 4.03 -4.77
N ASP A 112 -9.93 3.97 -4.47
CA ASP A 112 -10.45 4.39 -3.16
C ASP A 112 -10.04 3.42 -2.06
N SER A 113 -9.95 2.13 -2.37
CA SER A 113 -9.46 1.09 -1.49
C SER A 113 -8.55 0.12 -2.24
N LEU A 114 -7.35 -0.10 -1.70
CA LEU A 114 -6.36 -1.02 -2.24
C LEU A 114 -6.03 -2.08 -1.20
N TYR A 115 -6.15 -3.35 -1.57
CA TYR A 115 -5.83 -4.51 -0.74
C TYR A 115 -4.66 -5.27 -1.34
N TYR A 116 -3.75 -5.76 -0.50
CA TYR A 116 -2.63 -6.61 -0.92
C TYR A 116 -2.35 -7.70 0.09
N ASN A 117 -2.24 -8.94 -0.38
CA ASN A 117 -1.81 -10.09 0.39
C ASN A 117 -0.48 -10.61 -0.18
N LYS A 118 0.61 -10.33 0.52
CA LYS A 118 1.97 -10.72 0.11
C LYS A 118 2.17 -12.24 0.04
N ASN A 119 1.44 -13.03 0.84
CA ASN A 119 1.63 -14.49 0.87
C ASN A 119 1.09 -15.19 -0.38
N THR A 120 0.12 -14.58 -1.05
CA THR A 120 -0.54 -15.12 -2.25
C THR A 120 -0.24 -14.31 -3.50
N ASP A 121 0.50 -13.20 -3.36
CA ASP A 121 0.71 -12.21 -4.43
C ASP A 121 -0.58 -11.77 -5.11
N PHE A 122 -1.65 -11.68 -4.30
CA PHE A 122 -2.96 -11.21 -4.71
C PHE A 122 -3.15 -9.75 -4.30
N ALA A 123 -3.65 -8.95 -5.22
CA ALA A 123 -4.09 -7.59 -4.93
C ALA A 123 -5.49 -7.35 -5.49
N SER A 124 -6.25 -6.47 -4.84
CA SER A 124 -7.50 -5.94 -5.38
C SER A 124 -7.63 -4.45 -5.14
N ALA A 125 -8.38 -3.80 -6.00
CA ALA A 125 -8.71 -2.39 -5.91
C ALA A 125 -10.21 -2.20 -6.06
N THR A 126 -10.75 -1.20 -5.37
CA THR A 126 -12.18 -0.88 -5.40
C THR A 126 -12.36 0.63 -5.45
N GLY A 127 -13.29 1.08 -6.29
CA GLY A 127 -13.71 2.47 -6.45
C GLY A 127 -12.68 3.33 -7.20
N ASN A 128 -13.12 4.06 -8.21
CA ASN A 128 -12.34 5.04 -8.96
C ASN A 128 -10.95 4.52 -9.39
N ILE A 129 -10.92 3.29 -9.90
CA ILE A 129 -9.66 2.65 -10.26
C ILE A 129 -9.07 3.31 -11.50
N GLU A 130 -7.78 3.61 -11.40
CA GLU A 130 -6.94 4.01 -12.52
C GLU A 130 -5.60 3.27 -12.45
N ILE A 131 -5.30 2.47 -13.47
CA ILE A 131 -4.04 1.77 -13.63
C ILE A 131 -3.35 2.34 -14.86
N ILE A 132 -2.19 2.94 -14.66
CA ILE A 132 -1.39 3.57 -15.71
C ILE A 132 -0.18 2.67 -15.96
N ASP A 133 -0.04 2.19 -17.18
CA ASP A 133 1.16 1.53 -17.68
C ASP A 133 2.01 2.59 -18.40
N THR A 134 3.15 2.94 -17.81
CA THR A 134 4.00 4.03 -18.32
C THR A 134 4.88 3.61 -19.49
N VAL A 135 5.05 2.30 -19.71
CA VAL A 135 5.84 1.76 -20.83
C VAL A 135 4.98 1.63 -22.08
N ASN A 136 3.75 1.11 -21.92
CA ASN A 136 2.85 0.86 -23.05
C ASN A 136 1.89 2.03 -23.32
N ALA A 137 2.07 3.19 -22.65
CA ALA A 137 1.23 4.37 -22.79
C ALA A 137 -0.28 4.03 -22.70
N SER A 138 -0.66 3.20 -21.73
CA SER A 138 -2.04 2.77 -21.57
C SER A 138 -2.60 3.10 -20.19
N ILE A 139 -3.89 3.38 -20.15
CA ILE A 139 -4.64 3.65 -18.92
C ILE A 139 -5.83 2.72 -18.89
N ILE A 140 -6.04 2.07 -17.75
CA ILE A 140 -7.17 1.18 -17.54
C ILE A 140 -7.97 1.71 -16.36
N LYS A 141 -9.29 1.80 -16.51
CA LYS A 141 -10.21 2.32 -15.51
C LYS A 141 -11.34 1.35 -15.26
N GLY A 142 -11.94 1.41 -14.06
CA GLY A 142 -13.11 0.61 -13.69
C GLY A 142 -13.47 0.83 -12.22
N GLY A 143 -14.49 0.12 -11.74
CA GLY A 143 -14.95 0.18 -10.37
C GLY A 143 -14.35 -0.88 -9.45
N TYR A 144 -13.96 -2.04 -10.00
CA TYR A 144 -13.32 -3.14 -9.28
C TYR A 144 -12.22 -3.79 -10.12
N ALA A 145 -11.10 -4.16 -9.49
CA ALA A 145 -10.01 -4.88 -10.14
C ALA A 145 -9.38 -5.92 -9.22
N GLU A 146 -8.89 -7.02 -9.80
CA GLU A 146 -8.04 -8.01 -9.14
C GLU A 146 -6.78 -8.25 -9.97
N LEU A 147 -5.66 -8.36 -9.27
CA LEU A 147 -4.36 -8.68 -9.83
C LEU A 147 -3.84 -10.00 -9.23
N PHE A 148 -3.51 -10.93 -10.09
CA PHE A 148 -2.87 -12.20 -9.76
C PHE A 148 -1.43 -12.18 -10.27
N LYS A 149 -0.50 -11.69 -9.46
CA LYS A 149 0.90 -11.49 -9.84
C LYS A 149 1.56 -12.78 -10.36
N LEU A 150 1.28 -13.93 -9.71
CA LEU A 150 1.84 -15.22 -10.13
C LEU A 150 1.35 -15.71 -11.49
N LYS A 151 0.22 -15.22 -11.97
CA LYS A 151 -0.37 -15.56 -13.27
C LYS A 151 -0.17 -14.47 -14.31
N ASP A 152 0.46 -13.37 -13.92
CA ASP A 152 0.57 -12.15 -14.72
C ASP A 152 -0.78 -11.79 -15.39
N SER A 153 -1.83 -11.86 -14.60
CA SER A 153 -3.19 -11.61 -15.08
C SER A 153 -3.91 -10.63 -14.16
N MET A 154 -4.69 -9.77 -14.76
CA MET A 154 -5.53 -8.79 -14.08
C MET A 154 -6.89 -8.77 -14.75
N PHE A 155 -7.97 -8.71 -13.98
CA PHE A 155 -9.27 -8.41 -14.53
C PHE A 155 -9.87 -7.16 -13.86
N ILE A 156 -10.68 -6.44 -14.63
CA ILE A 156 -11.31 -5.20 -14.21
C ILE A 156 -12.76 -5.24 -14.63
N THR A 157 -13.65 -4.82 -13.74
CA THR A 157 -15.10 -4.76 -13.92
C THR A 157 -15.65 -3.39 -13.53
N ASP A 158 -16.96 -3.23 -13.65
CA ASP A 158 -17.71 -2.02 -13.33
C ASP A 158 -17.26 -0.84 -14.20
N GLU A 159 -17.86 -0.73 -15.37
CA GLU A 159 -17.56 0.29 -16.39
C GLU A 159 -16.10 0.24 -16.85
N ALA A 160 -15.58 -0.97 -17.06
CA ALA A 160 -14.21 -1.18 -17.44
C ALA A 160 -13.89 -0.57 -18.81
N VAL A 161 -12.82 0.23 -18.86
CA VAL A 161 -12.30 0.81 -20.10
C VAL A 161 -10.78 0.75 -20.11
N ALA A 162 -10.22 0.29 -21.24
CA ALA A 162 -8.81 0.40 -21.54
C ALA A 162 -8.60 1.45 -22.62
N ILE A 163 -7.64 2.33 -22.42
CA ILE A 163 -7.26 3.42 -23.30
C ILE A 163 -5.80 3.21 -23.66
N SER A 164 -5.49 3.07 -24.94
CA SER A 164 -4.11 2.93 -25.41
C SER A 164 -3.81 4.00 -26.44
N GLU A 165 -2.74 4.73 -26.27
CA GLU A 165 -2.23 5.67 -27.27
C GLU A 165 -1.56 4.88 -28.40
N VAL A 166 -1.99 5.09 -29.64
CA VAL A 166 -1.52 4.33 -30.81
C VAL A 166 -0.53 5.14 -31.64
N VAL A 167 -0.83 6.42 -31.80
CA VAL A 167 0.02 7.43 -32.43
C VAL A 167 -0.23 8.76 -31.75
N GLU A 168 0.64 9.72 -31.97
CA GLU A 168 0.56 11.05 -31.37
C GLU A 168 -0.85 11.66 -31.57
N ASN A 169 -1.57 11.88 -30.47
CA ASN A 169 -2.95 12.38 -30.39
C ASN A 169 -4.08 11.45 -30.89
N ASP A 170 -3.82 10.15 -31.05
CA ASP A 170 -4.88 9.19 -31.36
C ASP A 170 -4.89 8.03 -30.35
N SER A 171 -6.05 7.64 -29.87
CA SER A 171 -6.21 6.62 -28.81
C SER A 171 -7.29 5.61 -29.19
N ILE A 172 -7.01 4.35 -28.89
CA ILE A 172 -8.00 3.26 -28.95
C ILE A 172 -8.66 3.12 -27.60
N TYR A 173 -9.98 3.04 -27.60
CA TYR A 173 -10.82 2.81 -26.41
C TYR A 173 -11.46 1.43 -26.53
N ILE A 174 -11.23 0.58 -25.52
CA ILE A 174 -11.84 -0.74 -25.41
C ILE A 174 -12.74 -0.74 -24.19
N HIS A 175 -14.04 -0.95 -24.37
CA HIS A 175 -15.04 -1.01 -23.31
C HIS A 175 -15.58 -2.43 -23.16
N GLY A 176 -15.91 -2.81 -21.95
CA GLY A 176 -16.57 -4.08 -21.65
C GLY A 176 -17.06 -4.14 -20.22
N ASP A 177 -18.00 -5.03 -19.92
CA ASP A 177 -18.43 -5.29 -18.55
C ASP A 177 -17.26 -5.82 -17.71
N THR A 178 -16.37 -6.58 -18.35
CA THR A 178 -15.14 -7.11 -17.79
C THR A 178 -14.03 -7.07 -18.83
N LEU A 179 -12.88 -6.56 -18.47
CA LEU A 179 -11.65 -6.63 -19.25
C LEU A 179 -10.68 -7.58 -18.56
N LEU A 180 -10.17 -8.57 -19.29
CA LEU A 180 -9.10 -9.46 -18.85
C LEU A 180 -7.80 -9.04 -19.54
N ILE A 181 -6.78 -8.76 -18.73
CA ILE A 181 -5.44 -8.40 -19.20
C ILE A 181 -4.50 -9.51 -18.78
N THR A 182 -3.78 -10.06 -19.74
CA THR A 182 -2.78 -11.11 -19.51
C THR A 182 -1.45 -10.64 -20.06
N GLY A 183 -0.36 -10.82 -19.30
CA GLY A 183 0.98 -10.65 -19.81
C GLY A 183 1.29 -11.69 -20.86
N LYS A 184 2.24 -11.42 -21.77
CA LYS A 184 2.82 -12.47 -22.60
C LYS A 184 3.61 -13.41 -21.71
N LEU A 185 3.18 -14.67 -21.63
CA LEU A 185 4.10 -15.73 -21.24
C LEU A 185 5.20 -15.78 -22.32
N GLU A 186 6.38 -15.25 -22.02
CA GLU A 186 7.55 -15.58 -22.82
C GLU A 186 7.76 -17.10 -22.67
N GLU A 187 7.51 -17.83 -23.75
CA GLU A 187 7.94 -19.22 -23.85
C GLU A 187 9.46 -19.25 -23.65
N ARG A 188 9.90 -19.75 -22.48
CA ARG A 188 11.30 -20.05 -22.19
C ARG A 188 11.63 -21.46 -22.64
#